data_333fb693eaf582a2a98557aaeb300254
#
_entry.id   333fb693eaf582a2a98557aaeb300254
#
_cell.length_a   1.000
_cell.length_b   1.000
_cell.length_c   1.000
_cell.angle_alpha   90.00
_cell.angle_beta   90.00
_cell.angle_gamma   90.00
#
_symmetry.space_group_name_H-M   'P 1'
#
loop_
_entity.id
_entity.type
_entity.pdbx_description
1 polymer ?
#
loop_
_entity_poly.entity_id
_entity_poly.type
_entity_poly.pdbx_seq_one_letter_code
_entity_poly.pdbx_strand_id
1 'polypeptide(L)'
;MMMKETGMQINITGTVGKRKEKALLKEAAEFFASHLMDPRMVRNLVIDIEVRKDYDVDGECVDEDGVQNPRWFTIALKSQDINSMIKTLGHEMVHVKQYAKNELQSGVIVPARGGMKMYSRWQGEIWKPKGKEDHYFDSPWEIEAYGREVGLFAKWHAHKD
;
A
#
# COMPACT_ATOMS: atom_id res chain seq x y z
N MET A 1 12.84 1.22 -23.45
CA MET A 1 11.39 1.44 -23.66
C MET A 1 10.86 2.29 -22.52
N MET A 2 10.30 3.44 -22.83
CA MET A 2 9.72 4.31 -21.81
C MET A 2 8.40 3.73 -21.32
N MET A 3 8.23 3.68 -20.00
CA MET A 3 6.97 3.27 -19.42
C MET A 3 5.90 4.30 -19.77
N LYS A 4 4.74 3.83 -20.20
CA LYS A 4 3.61 4.69 -20.52
C LYS A 4 3.08 5.33 -19.24
N GLU A 5 2.83 6.65 -19.26
CA GLU A 5 2.23 7.32 -18.11
C GLU A 5 0.89 6.70 -17.74
N THR A 6 0.71 6.43 -16.47
CA THR A 6 -0.48 5.75 -15.95
C THR A 6 -1.66 6.70 -15.74
N GLY A 7 -1.39 8.00 -15.65
CA GLY A 7 -2.40 9.01 -15.32
C GLY A 7 -2.67 9.16 -13.84
N MET A 8 -2.11 8.29 -12.98
CA MET A 8 -2.26 8.46 -11.53
C MET A 8 -1.46 9.66 -11.05
N GLN A 9 -1.96 10.29 -10.00
CA GLN A 9 -1.28 11.42 -9.37
C GLN A 9 -0.44 10.93 -8.21
N ILE A 10 0.86 11.25 -8.22
CA ILE A 10 1.79 10.87 -7.15
C ILE A 10 2.49 12.12 -6.65
N ASN A 11 2.42 12.34 -5.33
CA ASN A 11 3.11 13.43 -4.66
C ASN A 11 4.08 12.81 -3.65
N ILE A 12 5.35 13.23 -3.68
CA ILE A 12 6.37 12.69 -2.78
C ILE A 12 6.92 13.82 -1.93
N THR A 13 6.86 13.64 -0.60
CA THR A 13 7.33 14.62 0.38
C THR A 13 8.24 13.95 1.39
N GLY A 14 8.90 14.76 2.23
CA GLY A 14 9.69 14.28 3.35
C GLY A 14 11.17 14.17 3.07
N THR A 15 11.84 13.27 3.82
CA THR A 15 13.30 13.16 3.84
C THR A 15 13.81 12.29 2.70
N VAL A 16 13.62 12.73 1.47
CA VAL A 16 14.21 12.08 0.30
C VAL A 16 15.44 12.87 -0.10
N GLY A 17 16.60 12.24 0.01
CA GLY A 17 17.87 12.94 -0.11
C GLY A 17 18.19 13.45 -1.51
N LYS A 18 17.68 12.83 -2.58
CA LYS A 18 18.06 13.17 -3.95
C LYS A 18 16.85 13.16 -4.87
N ARG A 19 16.87 14.11 -5.83
CA ARG A 19 15.86 14.19 -6.91
C ARG A 19 15.71 12.88 -7.66
N LYS A 20 16.82 12.17 -7.89
CA LYS A 20 16.83 10.88 -8.58
C LYS A 20 16.04 9.82 -7.79
N GLU A 21 16.15 9.83 -6.47
CA GLU A 21 15.41 8.87 -5.62
C GLU A 21 13.91 9.14 -5.64
N LYS A 22 13.49 10.40 -5.64
CA LYS A 22 12.07 10.77 -5.81
C LYS A 22 11.53 10.25 -7.13
N ALA A 23 12.29 10.42 -8.21
CA ALA A 23 11.89 9.94 -9.53
C ALA A 23 11.76 8.41 -9.55
N LEU A 24 12.67 7.70 -8.90
CA LEU A 24 12.61 6.24 -8.80
C LEU A 24 11.40 5.75 -8.00
N LEU A 25 11.10 6.42 -6.88
CA LEU A 25 9.91 6.07 -6.08
C LEU A 25 8.63 6.29 -6.87
N LYS A 26 8.54 7.39 -7.61
CA LYS A 26 7.38 7.66 -8.47
C LYS A 26 7.23 6.59 -9.55
N GLU A 27 8.31 6.28 -10.25
CA GLU A 27 8.31 5.27 -11.31
C GLU A 27 7.94 3.90 -10.75
N ALA A 28 8.49 3.53 -9.59
CA ALA A 28 8.18 2.26 -8.94
C ALA A 28 6.71 2.18 -8.53
N ALA A 29 6.14 3.24 -7.98
CA ALA A 29 4.72 3.27 -7.62
C ALA A 29 3.83 3.05 -8.83
N GLU A 30 4.12 3.70 -9.94
CA GLU A 30 3.39 3.53 -11.20
C GLU A 30 3.54 2.10 -11.74
N PHE A 31 4.75 1.56 -11.67
CA PHE A 31 5.04 0.19 -12.10
C PHE A 31 4.24 -0.84 -11.28
N PHE A 32 4.28 -0.72 -9.96
CA PHE A 32 3.54 -1.64 -9.09
C PHE A 32 2.03 -1.52 -9.28
N ALA A 33 1.52 -0.29 -9.40
CA ALA A 33 0.09 -0.07 -9.64
C ALA A 33 -0.36 -0.76 -10.93
N SER A 34 0.43 -0.65 -11.99
CA SER A 34 0.10 -1.26 -13.29
C SER A 34 0.07 -2.78 -13.25
N HIS A 35 0.80 -3.40 -12.31
CA HIS A 35 0.82 -4.85 -12.12
C HIS A 35 -0.30 -5.34 -11.20
N LEU A 36 -0.86 -4.46 -10.37
CA LEU A 36 -1.83 -4.83 -9.34
C LEU A 36 -3.27 -4.49 -9.70
N MET A 37 -3.48 -3.52 -10.57
CA MET A 37 -4.80 -2.99 -10.88
C MET A 37 -4.94 -2.72 -12.38
N ASP A 38 -6.18 -2.67 -12.85
CA ASP A 38 -6.43 -2.35 -14.26
C ASP A 38 -6.18 -0.86 -14.53
N PRO A 39 -5.91 -0.48 -15.80
CA PRO A 39 -5.57 0.91 -16.14
C PRO A 39 -6.64 1.94 -15.77
N ARG A 40 -7.91 1.56 -15.79
CA ARG A 40 -9.00 2.48 -15.43
C ARG A 40 -8.94 2.85 -13.95
N MET A 41 -8.68 1.87 -13.08
CA MET A 41 -8.51 2.13 -11.65
C MET A 41 -7.28 2.98 -11.40
N VAL A 42 -6.15 2.61 -12.01
CA VAL A 42 -4.86 3.29 -11.81
C VAL A 42 -4.97 4.78 -12.16
N ARG A 43 -5.65 5.13 -13.24
CA ARG A 43 -5.80 6.53 -13.67
C ARG A 43 -6.44 7.43 -12.60
N ASN A 44 -7.28 6.87 -11.76
CA ASN A 44 -8.05 7.63 -10.77
C ASN A 44 -7.39 7.67 -9.39
N LEU A 45 -6.20 7.06 -9.24
CA LEU A 45 -5.50 7.01 -7.95
C LEU A 45 -4.76 8.31 -7.67
N VAL A 46 -4.82 8.73 -6.41
CA VAL A 46 -3.97 9.78 -5.85
C VAL A 46 -3.16 9.15 -4.72
N ILE A 47 -1.85 9.11 -4.87
CA ILE A 47 -0.94 8.52 -3.88
C ILE A 47 0.00 9.58 -3.36
N ASP A 48 -0.10 9.87 -2.07
CA ASP A 48 0.83 10.75 -1.38
C ASP A 48 1.85 9.87 -0.66
N ILE A 49 3.11 9.95 -1.08
CA ILE A 49 4.21 9.20 -0.47
C ILE A 49 4.98 10.14 0.44
N GLU A 50 5.03 9.81 1.72
CA GLU A 50 5.77 10.57 2.72
C GLU A 50 6.96 9.74 3.20
N VAL A 51 8.17 10.22 2.98
CA VAL A 51 9.39 9.55 3.48
C VAL A 51 9.73 10.16 4.83
N ARG A 52 9.70 9.34 5.88
CA ARG A 52 9.85 9.78 7.27
C ARG A 52 11.16 9.26 7.86
N LYS A 53 11.92 10.20 8.45
CA LYS A 53 13.12 9.86 9.21
C LYS A 53 12.71 9.24 10.55
N ASP A 54 13.46 8.21 10.99
CA ASP A 54 13.26 7.56 12.30
C ASP A 54 11.82 7.05 12.54
N TYR A 55 11.19 6.53 11.49
CA TYR A 55 9.84 5.97 11.58
C TYR A 55 9.86 4.60 12.27
N ASP A 56 8.83 4.30 13.05
CA ASP A 56 8.76 3.08 13.89
C ASP A 56 8.59 1.79 13.09
N VAL A 57 8.01 1.89 11.90
CA VAL A 57 7.78 0.75 11.00
C VAL A 57 8.37 1.07 9.63
N ASP A 58 8.57 0.05 8.80
CA ASP A 58 9.15 0.26 7.47
C ASP A 58 8.21 1.04 6.56
N GLY A 59 6.91 0.80 6.67
CA GLY A 59 5.93 1.51 5.88
C GLY A 59 4.51 1.33 6.41
N GLU A 60 3.61 2.15 5.89
CA GLU A 60 2.20 2.13 6.26
C GLU A 60 1.37 2.70 5.10
N CYS A 61 0.18 2.13 4.88
CA CYS A 61 -0.76 2.62 3.89
C CYS A 61 -2.06 3.04 4.60
N VAL A 62 -2.49 4.28 4.35
CA VAL A 62 -3.71 4.85 4.94
C VAL A 62 -4.67 5.23 3.82
N ASP A 63 -5.93 4.77 3.95
CA ASP A 63 -7.03 5.20 3.09
C ASP A 63 -7.51 6.57 3.58
N GLU A 64 -7.33 7.59 2.72
CA GLU A 64 -7.71 8.98 3.06
C GLU A 64 -9.15 9.31 2.67
N ASP A 65 -9.77 8.54 1.78
CA ASP A 65 -11.14 8.80 1.34
C ASP A 65 -12.21 8.37 2.35
N GLY A 66 -12.02 7.22 2.99
CA GLY A 66 -12.99 6.66 3.93
C GLY A 66 -14.32 6.29 3.31
N VAL A 67 -14.39 6.06 2.00
CA VAL A 67 -15.59 5.73 1.25
C VAL A 67 -15.44 4.37 0.57
N GLN A 68 -16.51 3.89 -0.07
CA GLN A 68 -16.39 2.71 -0.93
C GLN A 68 -15.60 3.07 -2.18
N ASN A 69 -14.82 2.13 -2.68
CA ASN A 69 -13.94 2.32 -3.82
C ASN A 69 -12.99 3.50 -3.63
N PRO A 70 -12.23 3.54 -2.52
CA PRO A 70 -11.34 4.67 -2.26
C PRO A 70 -10.29 4.81 -3.35
N ARG A 71 -9.85 6.05 -3.60
CA ARG A 71 -8.86 6.36 -4.64
C ARG A 71 -7.73 7.25 -4.16
N TRP A 72 -7.78 7.71 -2.92
CA TRP A 72 -6.75 8.56 -2.34
C TRP A 72 -6.13 7.89 -1.12
N PHE A 73 -4.79 7.74 -1.16
CA PHE A 73 -4.03 7.03 -0.13
C PHE A 73 -2.77 7.80 0.23
N THR A 74 -2.37 7.68 1.50
CA THR A 74 -1.04 8.10 1.95
C THR A 74 -0.23 6.86 2.24
N ILE A 75 0.97 6.79 1.67
CA ILE A 75 1.95 5.76 1.97
C ILE A 75 3.11 6.42 2.70
N ALA A 76 3.30 6.06 3.97
CA ALA A 76 4.46 6.48 4.73
C ALA A 76 5.56 5.43 4.56
N LEU A 77 6.77 5.88 4.26
CA LEU A 77 7.94 5.01 4.13
C LEU A 77 9.03 5.48 5.09
N LYS A 78 9.64 4.56 5.79
CA LYS A 78 10.82 4.85 6.58
C LYS A 78 11.98 5.19 5.65
N SER A 79 12.70 6.28 5.94
CA SER A 79 13.88 6.68 5.19
C SER A 79 14.98 5.64 5.34
N GLN A 80 15.34 4.99 4.25
CA GLN A 80 16.35 3.93 4.17
C GLN A 80 16.99 4.01 2.79
N ASP A 81 17.85 3.03 2.47
CA ASP A 81 18.36 2.92 1.12
C ASP A 81 17.20 2.74 0.12
N ILE A 82 17.43 3.17 -1.11
CA ILE A 82 16.36 3.22 -2.13
C ILE A 82 15.76 1.84 -2.41
N ASN A 83 16.56 0.79 -2.43
CA ASN A 83 16.06 -0.56 -2.68
C ASN A 83 15.12 -1.03 -1.57
N SER A 84 15.45 -0.76 -0.32
CA SER A 84 14.58 -1.10 0.82
C SER A 84 13.27 -0.32 0.76
N MET A 85 13.33 0.97 0.41
CA MET A 85 12.13 1.79 0.26
C MET A 85 11.25 1.29 -0.89
N ILE A 86 11.83 0.91 -2.01
CA ILE A 86 11.06 0.39 -3.15
C ILE A 86 10.40 -0.94 -2.81
N LYS A 87 11.11 -1.83 -2.10
CA LYS A 87 10.52 -3.10 -1.67
C LYS A 87 9.31 -2.87 -0.75
N THR A 88 9.46 -1.99 0.23
CA THR A 88 8.37 -1.60 1.14
C THR A 88 7.23 -0.93 0.36
N LEU A 89 7.56 -0.07 -0.60
CA LEU A 89 6.53 0.56 -1.45
C LEU A 89 5.69 -0.49 -2.19
N GLY A 90 6.31 -1.55 -2.70
CA GLY A 90 5.58 -2.66 -3.32
C GLY A 90 4.59 -3.30 -2.35
N HIS A 91 5.01 -3.55 -1.12
CA HIS A 91 4.15 -4.07 -0.05
C HIS A 91 2.95 -3.13 0.17
N GLU A 92 3.20 -1.83 0.34
CA GLU A 92 2.15 -0.86 0.60
C GLU A 92 1.22 -0.66 -0.61
N MET A 93 1.74 -0.79 -1.82
CA MET A 93 0.90 -0.72 -3.03
C MET A 93 -0.06 -1.91 -3.12
N VAL A 94 0.29 -3.07 -2.56
CA VAL A 94 -0.67 -4.18 -2.43
C VAL A 94 -1.86 -3.76 -1.56
N HIS A 95 -1.61 -3.04 -0.47
CA HIS A 95 -2.70 -2.51 0.37
C HIS A 95 -3.56 -1.49 -0.39
N VAL A 96 -2.96 -0.63 -1.20
CA VAL A 96 -3.73 0.27 -2.08
C VAL A 96 -4.68 -0.53 -2.95
N LYS A 97 -4.21 -1.58 -3.59
CA LYS A 97 -5.02 -2.48 -4.41
C LYS A 97 -6.16 -3.09 -3.60
N GLN A 98 -5.86 -3.56 -2.39
CA GLN A 98 -6.87 -4.19 -1.52
C GLN A 98 -7.99 -3.22 -1.15
N TYR A 99 -7.64 -2.00 -0.76
CA TYR A 99 -8.62 -0.96 -0.46
C TYR A 99 -9.40 -0.53 -1.71
N ALA A 100 -8.69 -0.23 -2.78
CA ALA A 100 -9.29 0.29 -4.01
C ALA A 100 -10.26 -0.70 -4.65
N LYS A 101 -10.02 -2.00 -4.51
CA LYS A 101 -10.88 -3.06 -5.02
C LYS A 101 -11.92 -3.53 -4.00
N ASN A 102 -12.02 -2.88 -2.85
CA ASN A 102 -12.90 -3.26 -1.73
C ASN A 102 -12.66 -4.67 -1.20
N GLU A 103 -11.45 -5.19 -1.36
CA GLU A 103 -11.05 -6.46 -0.74
C GLU A 103 -10.84 -6.29 0.76
N LEU A 104 -10.30 -5.13 1.15
CA LEU A 104 -10.04 -4.76 2.54
C LEU A 104 -10.79 -3.48 2.88
N GLN A 105 -11.46 -3.48 4.02
CA GLN A 105 -12.06 -2.30 4.61
C GLN A 105 -11.68 -2.25 6.08
N SER A 106 -10.99 -1.19 6.50
CA SER A 106 -10.56 -1.01 7.88
C SER A 106 -11.62 -0.23 8.68
N GLY A 107 -11.56 -0.36 10.01
CA GLY A 107 -12.35 0.47 10.90
C GLY A 107 -13.85 0.18 10.86
N VAL A 108 -14.25 -1.05 10.60
CA VAL A 108 -15.65 -1.46 10.60
C VAL A 108 -16.10 -1.67 12.05
N ILE A 109 -17.10 -0.90 12.48
CA ILE A 109 -17.63 -0.97 13.84
C ILE A 109 -18.83 -1.90 13.87
N VAL A 110 -18.76 -2.91 14.73
CA VAL A 110 -19.86 -3.89 14.89
C VAL A 110 -20.24 -4.04 16.35
N PRO A 111 -21.52 -4.34 16.64
CA PRO A 111 -21.94 -4.65 18.00
C PRO A 111 -21.21 -5.89 18.51
N ALA A 112 -20.76 -5.84 19.77
CA ALA A 112 -20.08 -6.94 20.42
C ALA A 112 -20.43 -6.95 21.89
N ARG A 113 -20.14 -8.05 22.56
CA ARG A 113 -20.35 -8.17 24.01
C ARG A 113 -19.53 -7.09 24.74
N GLY A 114 -20.20 -6.28 25.55
CA GLY A 114 -19.58 -5.17 26.27
C GLY A 114 -19.52 -3.87 25.49
N GLY A 115 -20.19 -3.78 24.30
CA GLY A 115 -20.28 -2.54 23.53
C GLY A 115 -19.98 -2.74 22.05
N MET A 116 -19.32 -1.76 21.46
CA MET A 116 -18.95 -1.80 20.04
C MET A 116 -17.46 -2.17 19.91
N LYS A 117 -17.13 -2.97 18.90
CA LYS A 117 -15.75 -3.31 18.58
C LYS A 117 -15.43 -2.96 17.14
N MET A 118 -14.18 -2.65 16.88
CA MET A 118 -13.67 -2.31 15.56
C MET A 118 -12.94 -3.52 14.97
N TYR A 119 -13.32 -3.85 13.74
CA TYR A 119 -12.70 -4.95 12.99
C TYR A 119 -12.35 -4.47 11.58
N SER A 120 -11.65 -5.31 10.85
CA SER A 120 -11.48 -5.16 9.41
C SER A 120 -12.42 -6.14 8.69
N ARG A 121 -12.88 -5.74 7.50
CA ARG A 121 -13.62 -6.63 6.61
C ARG A 121 -12.69 -7.07 5.49
N TRP A 122 -12.70 -8.36 5.21
CA TRP A 122 -11.90 -8.95 4.14
C TRP A 122 -12.80 -9.77 3.23
N GLN A 123 -12.76 -9.48 1.93
CA GLN A 123 -13.57 -10.16 0.92
C GLN A 123 -15.06 -10.20 1.28
N GLY A 124 -15.57 -9.09 1.82
CA GLY A 124 -16.96 -8.93 2.18
C GLY A 124 -17.36 -9.44 3.56
N GLU A 125 -16.45 -10.06 4.31
CA GLU A 125 -16.75 -10.64 5.62
C GLU A 125 -15.89 -10.02 6.72
N ILE A 126 -16.49 -9.85 7.90
CA ILE A 126 -15.75 -9.38 9.08
C ILE A 126 -14.70 -10.43 9.44
N TRP A 127 -13.45 -10.03 9.48
CA TRP A 127 -12.36 -10.90 9.90
C TRP A 127 -12.15 -10.78 11.40
N LYS A 128 -12.23 -11.91 12.10
CA LYS A 128 -12.02 -11.98 13.55
C LYS A 128 -10.80 -12.85 13.83
N PRO A 129 -9.77 -12.29 14.49
CA PRO A 129 -8.62 -13.10 14.88
C PRO A 129 -9.01 -14.17 15.90
N LYS A 130 -8.34 -15.32 15.83
CA LYS A 130 -8.55 -16.41 16.75
C LYS A 130 -7.61 -16.25 17.95
N GLY A 131 -8.16 -16.18 19.17
CA GLY A 131 -7.37 -16.11 20.40
C GLY A 131 -7.04 -14.67 20.81
N LYS A 132 -6.06 -14.54 21.72
CA LYS A 132 -5.67 -13.27 22.35
C LYS A 132 -4.31 -12.74 21.89
N GLU A 133 -3.63 -13.42 20.98
CA GLU A 133 -2.31 -13.08 20.49
C GLU A 133 -2.38 -12.01 19.41
N ASP A 134 -1.24 -11.37 19.12
CA ASP A 134 -1.12 -10.47 17.99
C ASP A 134 -1.24 -11.29 16.69
N HIS A 135 -2.24 -10.95 15.88
CA HIS A 135 -2.56 -11.67 14.65
C HIS A 135 -2.21 -10.89 13.39
N TYR A 136 -1.31 -9.90 13.50
CA TYR A 136 -0.91 -9.08 12.37
C TYR A 136 -0.48 -9.95 11.16
N PHE A 137 0.41 -10.91 11.40
CA PHE A 137 0.92 -11.78 10.33
C PHE A 137 -0.07 -12.86 9.89
N ASP A 138 -1.13 -13.09 10.65
CA ASP A 138 -2.19 -14.03 10.28
C ASP A 138 -3.27 -13.38 9.42
N SER A 139 -3.33 -12.06 9.37
CA SER A 139 -4.35 -11.38 8.59
C SER A 139 -4.16 -11.64 7.10
N PRO A 140 -5.24 -11.97 6.37
CA PRO A 140 -5.10 -12.33 4.95
C PRO A 140 -4.54 -11.20 4.09
N TRP A 141 -4.80 -9.94 4.45
CA TRP A 141 -4.25 -8.80 3.70
C TRP A 141 -2.74 -8.67 3.88
N GLU A 142 -2.19 -9.01 5.06
CA GLU A 142 -0.74 -9.01 5.26
C GLU A 142 -0.09 -10.23 4.60
N ILE A 143 -0.75 -11.37 4.63
CA ILE A 143 -0.26 -12.57 3.93
C ILE A 143 -0.12 -12.27 2.43
N GLU A 144 -1.11 -11.64 1.83
CA GLU A 144 -1.03 -11.26 0.42
C GLU A 144 0.08 -10.24 0.17
N ALA A 145 0.17 -9.20 1.01
CA ALA A 145 1.16 -8.14 0.82
C ALA A 145 2.59 -8.67 0.94
N TYR A 146 2.88 -9.47 1.96
CA TYR A 146 4.20 -10.10 2.11
C TYR A 146 4.48 -11.11 1.00
N GLY A 147 3.47 -11.86 0.58
CA GLY A 147 3.64 -12.85 -0.48
C GLY A 147 3.94 -12.22 -1.84
N ARG A 148 3.38 -11.06 -2.13
CA ARG A 148 3.59 -10.37 -3.41
C ARG A 148 4.84 -9.49 -3.46
N GLU A 149 5.31 -8.97 -2.32
CA GLU A 149 6.38 -7.96 -2.33
C GLU A 149 7.67 -8.44 -2.97
N VAL A 150 8.06 -9.69 -2.74
CA VAL A 150 9.28 -10.25 -3.30
C VAL A 150 9.18 -10.34 -4.83
N GLY A 151 8.06 -10.84 -5.34
CA GLY A 151 7.83 -10.95 -6.78
C GLY A 151 7.74 -9.61 -7.47
N LEU A 152 7.08 -8.64 -6.85
CA LEU A 152 6.99 -7.27 -7.39
C LEU A 152 8.38 -6.62 -7.43
N PHE A 153 9.17 -6.79 -6.39
CA PHE A 153 10.53 -6.25 -6.33
C PHE A 153 11.43 -6.88 -7.41
N ALA A 154 11.32 -8.18 -7.60
CA ALA A 154 12.08 -8.88 -8.64
C ALA A 154 11.68 -8.38 -10.04
N LYS A 155 10.38 -8.18 -10.29
CA LYS A 155 9.91 -7.63 -11.57
C LYS A 155 10.40 -6.20 -11.79
N TRP A 156 10.43 -5.39 -10.74
CA TRP A 156 10.96 -4.03 -10.82
C TRP A 156 12.42 -4.03 -11.24
N HIS A 157 13.25 -4.86 -10.63
CA HIS A 157 14.66 -4.97 -11.03
C HIS A 157 14.83 -5.43 -12.47
N ALA A 158 14.06 -6.39 -12.90
CA ALA A 158 14.08 -6.86 -14.29
C ALA A 158 13.65 -5.75 -15.27
N HIS A 159 12.69 -4.93 -14.88
CA HIS A 159 12.24 -3.78 -15.66
C HIS A 159 13.31 -2.70 -15.80
N LYS A 160 14.13 -2.49 -14.77
CA LYS A 160 15.18 -1.45 -14.75
C LYS A 160 16.48 -1.90 -15.40
N ASP A 161 16.74 -3.19 -15.49
CA ASP A 161 17.99 -3.74 -16.08
C ASP A 161 18.00 -3.74 -17.63
#